data_7ba2e99fe571241e164f35081b1be866
#
_entry.id   7ba2e99fe571241e164f35081b1be866
#
_cell.length_a   1.000
_cell.length_b   1.000
_cell.length_c   1.000
_cell.angle_alpha   90.00
_cell.angle_beta   90.00
_cell.angle_gamma   90.00
#
_symmetry.space_group_name_H-M   'P 1'
#
loop_
_entity.id
_entity.type
_entity.pdbx_description
1 polymer ?
#
loop_
_entity_poly.entity_id
_entity_poly.type
_entity_poly.pdbx_seq_one_letter_code
_entity_poly.pdbx_strand_id
1 'polypeptide(L)'
;TLALMTSGFAIGQMVGMYFKDFFARARPAHYMPGLMTVLPTPGHPSFPSNHALQNELVGLLVMRCLPDNLNACYGDAIRALSDRIGDNREIAGLHFTQDTDAGRQVARWLDREFIGNLDTVQAIVAEARDEWHGSGQSVLRNLPYPNHTTIPACHSGIRVVAGMETF
;
A
#
# COMPACT_ATOMS: atom_id res chain seq x y z
N THR A 1 -8.75 7.37 10.32
CA THR A 1 -7.65 6.90 9.45
C THR A 1 -7.41 5.41 9.62
N LEU A 2 -7.11 4.92 10.84
CA LEU A 2 -6.79 3.50 11.08
C LEU A 2 -7.93 2.55 10.66
N ALA A 3 -9.18 2.89 10.96
CA ALA A 3 -10.35 2.10 10.54
C ALA A 3 -10.41 1.94 9.02
N LEU A 4 -10.14 3.01 8.27
CA LEU A 4 -10.12 2.99 6.82
C LEU A 4 -8.98 2.11 6.25
N MET A 5 -7.79 2.21 6.85
CA MET A 5 -6.65 1.33 6.48
C MET A 5 -6.99 -0.15 6.70
N THR A 6 -7.57 -0.47 7.87
CA THR A 6 -7.97 -1.84 8.22
C THR A 6 -9.04 -2.37 7.27
N SER A 7 -10.03 -1.55 6.93
CA SER A 7 -11.08 -1.90 5.97
C SER A 7 -10.51 -2.12 4.57
N GLY A 8 -9.62 -1.24 4.11
CA GLY A 8 -8.94 -1.39 2.82
C GLY A 8 -8.11 -2.68 2.74
N PHE A 9 -7.40 -3.00 3.83
CA PHE A 9 -6.64 -4.25 3.92
C PHE A 9 -7.55 -5.47 3.84
N ALA A 10 -8.68 -5.48 4.57
CA ALA A 10 -9.63 -6.58 4.58
C ALA A 10 -10.32 -6.77 3.21
N ILE A 11 -10.73 -5.67 2.56
CA ILE A 11 -11.31 -5.69 1.22
C ILE A 11 -10.29 -6.23 0.21
N GLY A 12 -9.05 -5.74 0.27
CA GLY A 12 -7.97 -6.22 -0.59
C GLY A 12 -7.69 -7.71 -0.39
N GLN A 13 -7.75 -8.21 0.85
CA GLN A 13 -7.60 -9.64 1.13
C GLN A 13 -8.75 -10.45 0.49
N MET A 14 -9.97 -10.04 0.70
CA MET A 14 -11.16 -10.74 0.17
C MET A 14 -11.14 -10.81 -1.36
N VAL A 15 -10.95 -9.67 -2.01
CA VAL A 15 -10.94 -9.57 -3.47
C VAL A 15 -9.74 -10.32 -4.06
N GLY A 16 -8.58 -10.18 -3.46
CA GLY A 16 -7.39 -10.89 -3.91
C GLY A 16 -7.51 -12.41 -3.79
N MET A 17 -8.12 -12.91 -2.72
CA MET A 17 -8.36 -14.36 -2.55
C MET A 17 -9.38 -14.89 -3.55
N TYR A 18 -10.43 -14.11 -3.88
CA TYR A 18 -11.38 -14.45 -4.93
C TYR A 18 -10.68 -14.67 -6.28
N PHE A 19 -9.84 -13.72 -6.70
CA PHE A 19 -9.10 -13.86 -7.95
C PHE A 19 -8.04 -14.98 -7.90
N LYS A 20 -7.43 -15.23 -6.74
CA LYS A 20 -6.50 -16.35 -6.57
C LYS A 20 -7.18 -17.70 -6.80
N ASP A 21 -8.37 -17.87 -6.26
CA ASP A 21 -9.17 -19.07 -6.46
C ASP A 21 -9.55 -19.22 -7.94
N PHE A 22 -10.00 -18.14 -8.57
CA PHE A 22 -10.42 -18.13 -9.97
C PHE A 22 -9.29 -18.48 -10.94
N PHE A 23 -8.11 -17.88 -10.78
CA PHE A 23 -6.99 -18.09 -11.72
C PHE A 23 -6.11 -19.27 -11.37
N ALA A 24 -6.07 -19.70 -10.13
CA ALA A 24 -5.31 -20.84 -9.62
C ALA A 24 -3.84 -20.92 -10.10
N ARG A 25 -3.19 -19.76 -10.34
CA ARG A 25 -1.85 -19.69 -10.90
C ARG A 25 -0.82 -20.26 -9.93
N ALA A 26 0.02 -21.17 -10.40
CA ALA A 26 1.14 -21.69 -9.63
C ALA A 26 2.20 -20.60 -9.37
N ARG A 27 2.95 -20.75 -8.29
CA ARG A 27 4.02 -19.81 -7.89
C ARG A 27 5.34 -20.10 -8.61
N PRO A 28 6.27 -19.12 -8.65
CA PRO A 28 7.58 -19.31 -9.29
C PRO A 28 8.31 -20.59 -8.83
N ALA A 29 8.29 -20.89 -7.53
CA ALA A 29 8.93 -22.09 -6.98
C ALA A 29 8.34 -23.41 -7.47
N HIS A 30 7.07 -23.44 -7.93
CA HIS A 30 6.48 -24.63 -8.52
C HIS A 30 6.97 -24.87 -9.95
N TYR A 31 7.31 -23.81 -10.69
CA TYR A 31 7.87 -23.93 -12.04
C TYR A 31 9.38 -24.17 -12.02
N MET A 32 10.04 -23.68 -10.98
CA MET A 32 11.49 -23.80 -10.83
C MET A 32 11.81 -24.36 -9.43
N PRO A 33 11.84 -25.70 -9.28
CA PRO A 33 12.08 -26.32 -7.96
C PRO A 33 13.43 -25.95 -7.32
N GLY A 34 14.39 -25.49 -8.12
CA GLY A 34 15.68 -24.97 -7.64
C GLY A 34 15.64 -23.53 -7.14
N LEU A 35 14.50 -22.84 -7.24
CA LEU A 35 14.36 -21.49 -6.73
C LEU A 35 14.28 -21.50 -5.21
N MET A 36 15.34 -21.00 -4.58
CA MET A 36 15.39 -20.83 -3.12
C MET A 36 14.72 -19.51 -2.76
N THR A 37 13.46 -19.56 -2.35
CA THR A 37 12.73 -18.39 -1.89
C THR A 37 13.23 -17.93 -0.53
N VAL A 38 13.33 -16.61 -0.32
CA VAL A 38 13.76 -16.02 0.97
C VAL A 38 12.79 -16.33 2.11
N LEU A 39 11.51 -16.52 1.79
CA LEU A 39 10.45 -16.85 2.72
C LEU A 39 9.73 -18.14 2.27
N PRO A 40 9.10 -18.88 3.18
CA PRO A 40 8.28 -20.02 2.79
C PRO A 40 7.23 -19.64 1.75
N THR A 41 7.11 -20.45 0.70
CA THR A 41 6.11 -20.25 -0.34
C THR A 41 4.72 -20.43 0.23
N PRO A 42 3.83 -19.40 0.13
CA PRO A 42 2.46 -19.53 0.63
C PRO A 42 1.68 -20.65 -0.07
N GLY A 43 0.80 -21.32 0.67
CA GLY A 43 -0.01 -22.42 0.16
C GLY A 43 -1.18 -22.03 -0.76
N HIS A 44 -1.37 -20.76 -1.04
CA HIS A 44 -2.41 -20.27 -1.96
C HIS A 44 -1.81 -19.76 -3.29
N PRO A 45 -2.61 -19.70 -4.37
CA PRO A 45 -2.15 -19.30 -5.71
C PRO A 45 -1.40 -17.97 -5.77
N SER A 46 -0.63 -17.78 -6.86
CA SER A 46 0.25 -16.64 -7.04
C SER A 46 -0.50 -15.36 -7.42
N PHE A 47 -1.39 -15.45 -8.41
CA PHE A 47 -2.02 -14.31 -9.07
C PHE A 47 -3.40 -13.94 -8.50
N PRO A 48 -3.69 -12.66 -8.27
CA PRO A 48 -2.76 -11.52 -8.21
C PRO A 48 -1.95 -11.50 -6.91
N SER A 49 -0.94 -10.62 -6.79
CA SER A 49 -0.22 -10.40 -5.55
C SER A 49 -1.08 -9.65 -4.53
N ASN A 50 -1.44 -10.30 -3.43
CA ASN A 50 -2.21 -9.66 -2.36
C ASN A 50 -1.41 -8.53 -1.68
N HIS A 51 -0.11 -8.68 -1.53
CA HIS A 51 0.72 -7.62 -0.95
C HIS A 51 0.70 -6.36 -1.81
N ALA A 52 0.82 -6.50 -3.14
CA ALA A 52 0.72 -5.37 -4.04
C ALA A 52 -0.68 -4.75 -4.01
N LEU A 53 -1.74 -5.57 -4.05
CA LEU A 53 -3.12 -5.11 -4.01
C LEU A 53 -3.44 -4.37 -2.71
N GLN A 54 -3.18 -5.00 -1.57
CA GLN A 54 -3.51 -4.44 -0.26
C GLN A 54 -2.76 -3.15 0.04
N ASN A 55 -1.45 -3.11 -0.25
CA ASN A 55 -0.66 -1.91 0.06
C ASN A 55 -0.95 -0.76 -0.91
N GLU A 56 -1.20 -1.03 -2.18
CA GLU A 56 -1.67 0.01 -3.12
C GLU A 56 -3.03 0.57 -2.67
N LEU A 57 -3.99 -0.29 -2.32
CA LEU A 57 -5.31 0.15 -1.88
C LEU A 57 -5.24 0.96 -0.58
N VAL A 58 -4.50 0.48 0.41
CA VAL A 58 -4.30 1.21 1.68
C VAL A 58 -3.60 2.54 1.43
N GLY A 59 -2.59 2.58 0.58
CA GLY A 59 -1.90 3.81 0.20
C GLY A 59 -2.83 4.85 -0.43
N LEU A 60 -3.69 4.42 -1.35
CA LEU A 60 -4.71 5.28 -1.98
C LEU A 60 -5.69 5.83 -0.95
N LEU A 61 -6.19 4.99 -0.05
CA LEU A 61 -7.12 5.40 1.01
C LEU A 61 -6.48 6.37 2.00
N VAL A 62 -5.22 6.15 2.39
CA VAL A 62 -4.48 7.09 3.24
C VAL A 62 -4.34 8.44 2.55
N MET A 63 -3.96 8.48 1.28
CA MET A 63 -3.85 9.73 0.53
C MET A 63 -5.17 10.50 0.42
N ARG A 64 -6.32 9.81 0.40
CA ARG A 64 -7.65 10.45 0.46
C ARG A 64 -7.93 11.12 1.80
N CYS A 65 -7.38 10.60 2.90
CA CYS A 65 -7.56 11.15 4.24
C CYS A 65 -6.62 12.32 4.54
N LEU A 66 -5.48 12.39 3.86
CA LEU A 66 -4.51 13.45 4.12
C LEU A 66 -5.02 14.80 3.62
N PRO A 67 -4.84 15.90 4.39
CA PRO A 67 -4.95 17.24 3.88
C PRO A 67 -4.04 17.49 2.67
N ASP A 68 -4.43 18.38 1.79
CA ASP A 68 -3.74 18.59 0.52
C ASP A 68 -2.26 18.93 0.68
N ASN A 69 -1.92 19.74 1.69
CA ASN A 69 -0.52 20.07 2.02
C ASN A 69 0.28 18.85 2.47
N LEU A 70 -0.30 17.95 3.26
CA LEU A 70 0.35 16.71 3.69
C LEU A 70 0.42 15.69 2.55
N ASN A 71 -0.62 15.61 1.73
CA ASN A 71 -0.61 14.76 0.54
C ASN A 71 0.45 15.20 -0.46
N ALA A 72 0.61 16.50 -0.69
CA ALA A 72 1.70 17.03 -1.51
C ALA A 72 3.10 16.69 -0.95
N CYS A 73 3.23 16.57 0.38
CA CYS A 73 4.50 16.23 1.03
C CYS A 73 4.81 14.75 1.02
N TYR A 74 3.82 13.93 1.33
CA TYR A 74 4.03 12.51 1.65
C TYR A 74 3.44 11.56 0.62
N GLY A 75 2.63 12.04 -0.32
CA GLY A 75 1.96 11.19 -1.32
C GLY A 75 2.94 10.36 -2.14
N ASP A 76 4.04 10.94 -2.58
CA ASP A 76 5.05 10.21 -3.35
C ASP A 76 5.79 9.17 -2.50
N ALA A 77 6.05 9.46 -1.24
CA ALA A 77 6.66 8.51 -0.31
C ALA A 77 5.70 7.33 -0.01
N ILE A 78 4.40 7.60 0.13
CA ILE A 78 3.38 6.56 0.32
C ILE A 78 3.31 5.65 -0.90
N ARG A 79 3.31 6.22 -2.12
CA ARG A 79 3.35 5.44 -3.37
C ARG A 79 4.62 4.61 -3.47
N ALA A 80 5.78 5.21 -3.24
CA ALA A 80 7.06 4.52 -3.28
C ALA A 80 7.13 3.36 -2.27
N LEU A 81 6.57 3.54 -1.07
CA LEU A 81 6.48 2.46 -0.08
C LEU A 81 5.57 1.33 -0.56
N SER A 82 4.41 1.66 -1.13
CA SER A 82 3.47 0.69 -1.69
C SER A 82 4.11 -0.13 -2.82
N ASP A 83 4.79 0.54 -3.75
CA ASP A 83 5.52 -0.09 -4.83
C ASP A 83 6.61 -1.02 -4.27
N ARG A 84 7.42 -0.54 -3.35
CA ARG A 84 8.49 -1.31 -2.72
C ARG A 84 8.00 -2.58 -2.04
N ILE A 85 6.84 -2.55 -1.38
CA ILE A 85 6.26 -3.73 -0.74
C ILE A 85 5.88 -4.77 -1.79
N GLY A 86 5.30 -4.36 -2.91
CA GLY A 86 4.99 -5.24 -4.04
C GLY A 86 6.26 -5.86 -4.64
N ASP A 87 7.25 -5.05 -4.97
CA ASP A 87 8.50 -5.45 -5.59
C ASP A 87 9.31 -6.40 -4.71
N ASN A 88 9.30 -6.20 -3.41
CA ASN A 88 9.96 -7.10 -2.46
C ASN A 88 9.42 -8.53 -2.52
N ARG A 89 8.17 -8.73 -2.97
CA ARG A 89 7.61 -10.08 -3.13
C ARG A 89 8.18 -10.78 -4.37
N GLU A 90 8.53 -10.04 -5.41
CA GLU A 90 9.23 -10.56 -6.60
C GLU A 90 10.68 -10.89 -6.26
N ILE A 91 11.38 -9.97 -5.60
CA ILE A 91 12.77 -10.17 -5.13
C ILE A 91 12.87 -11.41 -4.23
N ALA A 92 11.85 -11.64 -3.39
CA ALA A 92 11.79 -12.84 -2.54
C ALA A 92 11.45 -14.13 -3.30
N GLY A 93 11.22 -14.09 -4.62
CA GLY A 93 10.89 -15.24 -5.46
C GLY A 93 9.47 -15.79 -5.26
N LEU A 94 8.56 -15.01 -4.69
CA LEU A 94 7.21 -15.45 -4.32
C LEU A 94 6.14 -15.11 -5.37
N HIS A 95 6.40 -14.13 -6.22
CA HIS A 95 5.50 -13.64 -7.25
C HIS A 95 6.22 -13.35 -8.55
N PHE A 96 5.49 -13.38 -9.65
CA PHE A 96 5.92 -12.85 -10.93
C PHE A 96 5.53 -11.36 -11.01
N THR A 97 6.23 -10.60 -11.87
CA THR A 97 5.92 -9.19 -12.12
C THR A 97 4.45 -8.96 -12.49
N GLN A 98 3.88 -9.85 -13.33
CA GLN A 98 2.47 -9.77 -13.70
C GLN A 98 1.51 -9.91 -12.51
N ASP A 99 1.90 -10.67 -11.47
CA ASP A 99 1.07 -10.80 -10.25
C ASP A 99 1.03 -9.47 -9.49
N THR A 100 2.18 -8.80 -9.41
CA THR A 100 2.33 -7.49 -8.76
C THR A 100 1.56 -6.41 -9.51
N ASP A 101 1.74 -6.33 -10.83
CA ASP A 101 1.05 -5.37 -11.68
C ASP A 101 -0.47 -5.55 -11.63
N ALA A 102 -0.94 -6.79 -11.68
CA ALA A 102 -2.37 -7.11 -11.55
C ALA A 102 -2.91 -6.70 -10.17
N GLY A 103 -2.15 -6.94 -9.10
CA GLY A 103 -2.53 -6.51 -7.75
C GLY A 103 -2.74 -5.01 -7.67
N ARG A 104 -1.79 -4.22 -8.19
CA ARG A 104 -1.89 -2.76 -8.27
C ARG A 104 -3.08 -2.29 -9.10
N GLN A 105 -3.30 -2.92 -10.27
CA GLN A 105 -4.43 -2.57 -11.14
C GLN A 105 -5.78 -2.82 -10.48
N VAL A 106 -5.94 -3.96 -9.80
CA VAL A 106 -7.16 -4.29 -9.05
C VAL A 106 -7.38 -3.28 -7.93
N ALA A 107 -6.33 -2.89 -7.19
CA ALA A 107 -6.44 -1.88 -6.13
C ALA A 107 -6.93 -0.53 -6.67
N ARG A 108 -6.35 -0.06 -7.77
CA ARG A 108 -6.76 1.21 -8.42
C ARG A 108 -8.17 1.14 -8.97
N TRP A 109 -8.59 0.00 -9.49
CA TRP A 109 -9.95 -0.21 -9.94
C TRP A 109 -10.93 -0.20 -8.75
N LEU A 110 -10.62 -0.90 -7.65
CA LEU A 110 -11.43 -0.89 -6.42
C LEU A 110 -11.58 0.53 -5.87
N ASP A 111 -10.47 1.28 -5.78
CA ASP A 111 -10.48 2.66 -5.28
C ASP A 111 -11.36 3.57 -6.15
N ARG A 112 -11.25 3.46 -7.48
CA ARG A 112 -11.93 4.35 -8.40
C ARG A 112 -13.40 4.00 -8.58
N GLU A 113 -13.73 2.72 -8.77
CA GLU A 113 -15.08 2.31 -9.21
C GLU A 113 -15.99 1.90 -8.05
N PHE A 114 -15.43 1.44 -6.93
CA PHE A 114 -16.23 0.97 -5.79
C PHE A 114 -16.05 1.86 -4.58
N ILE A 115 -14.88 1.82 -3.96
CA ILE A 115 -14.66 2.44 -2.66
C ILE A 115 -14.82 3.96 -2.75
N GLY A 116 -14.27 4.57 -3.81
CA GLY A 116 -14.35 6.00 -4.02
C GLY A 116 -15.78 6.53 -4.26
N ASN A 117 -16.73 5.68 -4.62
CA ASN A 117 -18.11 6.06 -4.94
C ASN A 117 -19.13 5.67 -3.86
N LEU A 118 -18.72 5.00 -2.79
CA LEU A 118 -19.61 4.63 -1.70
C LEU A 118 -19.78 5.78 -0.70
N ASP A 119 -21.01 6.24 -0.49
CA ASP A 119 -21.32 7.34 0.46
C ASP A 119 -20.78 7.06 1.86
N THR A 120 -20.88 5.81 2.32
CA THR A 120 -20.35 5.38 3.62
C THR A 120 -18.83 5.54 3.71
N VAL A 121 -18.12 5.28 2.63
CA VAL A 121 -16.66 5.45 2.58
C VAL A 121 -16.31 6.93 2.54
N GLN A 122 -17.04 7.73 1.78
CA GLN A 122 -16.85 9.19 1.76
C GLN A 122 -17.04 9.81 3.14
N ALA A 123 -18.04 9.36 3.90
CA ALA A 123 -18.24 9.79 5.29
C ALA A 123 -17.04 9.43 6.19
N ILE A 124 -16.54 8.19 6.10
CA ILE A 124 -15.37 7.74 6.87
C ILE A 124 -14.10 8.52 6.46
N VAL A 125 -13.94 8.81 5.16
CA VAL A 125 -12.82 9.64 4.67
C VAL A 125 -12.90 11.05 5.23
N ALA A 126 -14.11 11.64 5.28
CA ALA A 126 -14.31 12.97 5.86
C ALA A 126 -13.93 13.00 7.36
N GLU A 127 -14.41 12.04 8.14
CA GLU A 127 -14.03 11.88 9.55
C GLU A 127 -12.53 11.68 9.72
N ALA A 128 -11.91 10.85 8.87
CA ALA A 128 -10.48 10.63 8.91
C ALA A 128 -9.67 11.88 8.53
N ARG A 129 -10.19 12.73 7.64
CA ARG A 129 -9.57 14.04 7.33
C ARG A 129 -9.64 14.98 8.54
N ASP A 130 -10.73 14.98 9.27
CA ASP A 130 -10.88 15.81 10.48
C ASP A 130 -9.88 15.42 11.58
N GLU A 131 -9.49 14.14 11.68
CA GLU A 131 -8.40 13.69 12.58
C GLU A 131 -7.09 14.46 12.29
N TRP A 132 -6.82 14.77 11.02
CA TRP A 132 -5.60 15.47 10.61
C TRP A 132 -5.70 17.00 10.72
N HIS A 133 -6.90 17.57 10.61
CA HIS A 133 -7.12 19.02 10.74
C HIS A 133 -7.14 19.49 12.21
N GLY A 134 -7.70 18.68 13.12
CA GLY A 134 -7.85 19.05 14.52
C GLY A 134 -6.66 18.72 15.42
N SER A 135 -5.92 17.65 15.10
CA SER A 135 -4.91 17.04 15.97
C SER A 135 -3.50 17.01 15.40
N GLY A 136 -3.31 17.44 14.18
CA GLY A 136 -2.03 17.29 13.46
C GLY A 136 -0.81 17.87 14.17
N GLN A 137 -1.04 18.78 15.13
CA GLN A 137 0.03 19.26 16.01
C GLN A 137 0.17 18.47 17.32
N SER A 138 -0.88 17.82 17.81
CA SER A 138 -0.83 17.13 19.11
C SER A 138 -0.43 15.67 19.00
N VAL A 139 -0.85 14.96 17.97
CA VAL A 139 -0.50 13.53 17.78
C VAL A 139 0.98 13.38 17.43
N LEU A 140 1.52 14.24 16.57
CA LEU A 140 2.94 14.21 16.21
C LEU A 140 3.86 14.68 17.37
N ARG A 141 3.35 15.50 18.31
CA ARG A 141 4.09 15.90 19.50
C ARG A 141 4.28 14.76 20.52
N ASN A 142 3.44 13.76 20.50
CA ASN A 142 3.43 12.65 21.45
C ASN A 142 4.08 11.36 20.91
N LEU A 143 4.61 11.37 19.69
CA LEU A 143 5.41 10.26 19.21
C LEU A 143 6.76 10.23 19.95
N PRO A 144 7.23 9.03 20.39
CA PRO A 144 8.45 8.91 21.21
C PRO A 144 9.76 9.11 20.41
N TYR A 145 9.74 9.94 19.37
CA TYR A 145 10.91 10.35 18.64
C TYR A 145 11.39 11.70 19.19
N PRO A 146 12.51 11.74 19.91
CA PRO A 146 13.07 12.99 20.40
C PRO A 146 13.51 13.82 19.18
N ASN A 147 13.02 15.05 19.06
CA ASN A 147 13.46 16.12 18.17
C ASN A 147 12.56 16.48 16.95
N HIS A 148 11.29 16.11 16.91
CA HIS A 148 10.38 16.67 15.90
C HIS A 148 9.53 17.83 16.47
N THR A 149 10.18 18.94 16.81
CA THR A 149 9.52 20.18 17.23
C THR A 149 8.99 21.03 16.06
N THR A 150 9.27 20.62 14.85
CA THR A 150 8.73 21.23 13.62
C THR A 150 8.45 20.13 12.62
N ILE A 151 7.21 20.02 12.16
CA ILE A 151 6.94 19.37 10.87
C ILE A 151 7.82 20.15 9.89
N PRO A 152 8.80 19.52 9.21
CA PRO A 152 9.59 20.24 8.23
C PRO A 152 8.62 20.90 7.27
N ALA A 153 8.74 22.20 7.06
CA ALA A 153 8.10 22.83 5.93
C ALA A 153 8.43 21.93 4.74
N CYS A 154 7.42 21.47 4.03
CA CYS A 154 7.60 20.57 2.92
C CYS A 154 8.59 21.21 1.96
N HIS A 155 9.84 20.84 2.09
CA HIS A 155 10.81 21.24 1.10
C HIS A 155 10.47 20.44 -0.15
N SER A 156 10.13 21.14 -1.22
CA SER A 156 10.04 20.64 -2.58
C SER A 156 11.39 20.05 -3.02
N GLY A 157 11.82 18.94 -2.40
CA GLY A 157 13.15 18.42 -2.59
C GLY A 157 13.47 17.17 -1.77
N ILE A 158 12.49 16.39 -1.31
CA ILE A 158 12.79 14.99 -0.98
C ILE A 158 13.04 14.30 -2.31
N ARG A 159 14.28 14.40 -2.81
CA ARG A 159 14.79 13.43 -3.75
C ARG A 159 14.76 12.10 -3.00
N VAL A 160 13.79 11.26 -3.30
CA VAL A 160 13.96 9.82 -3.10
C VAL A 160 15.26 9.50 -3.81
N VAL A 161 16.30 9.24 -3.04
CA VAL A 161 17.58 8.80 -3.57
C VAL A 161 17.28 7.47 -4.26
N ALA A 162 17.03 7.53 -5.56
CA ALA A 162 17.19 6.40 -6.44
C ALA A 162 18.71 6.13 -6.49
N GLY A 163 19.19 5.34 -5.54
CA GLY A 163 20.62 5.10 -5.37
C GLY A 163 20.83 3.93 -4.43
N MET A 164 20.50 2.75 -4.90
CA MET A 164 21.20 1.52 -4.57
C MET A 164 21.38 0.75 -5.87
N GLU A 165 22.21 1.32 -6.74
CA GLU A 165 22.98 0.50 -7.64
C GLU A 165 24.06 -0.19 -6.83
N THR A 166 24.30 -1.45 -7.13
CA THR A 166 25.40 -2.32 -6.73
C THR A 166 25.38 -2.86 -5.29
N PHE A 167 24.83 -4.07 -5.15
CA PHE A 167 25.59 -5.26 -4.75
C PHE A 167 24.92 -6.48 -5.38
#